data_84396e9573544859a9cb1d22b72b5cee
#
_entry.id   84396e9573544859a9cb1d22b72b5cee
#
_cell.length_a   1.000
_cell.length_b   1.000
_cell.length_c   1.000
_cell.angle_alpha   90.00
_cell.angle_beta   90.00
_cell.angle_gamma   90.00
#
_symmetry.space_group_name_H-M   'P 1'
#
loop_
_entity.id
_entity.type
_entity.pdbx_description
1 polymer ?
#
loop_
_entity_poly.entity_id
_entity_poly.type
_entity_poly.pdbx_seq_one_letter_code
_entity_poly.pdbx_strand_id
1 'polypeptide(L)' 'MAGEKESFVFYKSFYDALQDLKEKDRLKVYDAICELSLNGNETKLTGVAKTIFTLIKPQILANTKRYEKGKKRW' A
#
# COMPACT_ATOMS: atom_id res chain seq x y z
N MET A 1 3.76 -17.26 5.44
CA MET A 1 2.61 -16.44 5.72
C MET A 1 2.18 -15.68 4.49
N ALA A 2 0.90 -15.72 4.23
CA ALA A 2 0.38 -15.20 2.96
C ALA A 2 0.61 -13.71 2.73
N GLY A 3 0.79 -12.92 3.76
CA GLY A 3 0.95 -11.47 3.61
C GLY A 3 2.37 -10.98 3.39
N GLU A 4 3.35 -11.82 3.65
CA GLU A 4 4.74 -11.37 3.63
C GLU A 4 5.36 -11.43 2.24
N LYS A 5 6.05 -10.36 1.87
CA LYS A 5 6.77 -10.24 0.61
C LYS A 5 8.08 -9.48 0.81
N GLU A 6 9.05 -9.72 -0.04
CA GLU A 6 10.32 -8.99 -0.02
C GLU A 6 10.24 -7.69 -0.81
N SER A 7 9.28 -7.57 -1.70
CA SER A 7 9.13 -6.39 -2.53
C SER A 7 7.69 -6.24 -3.00
N PHE A 8 7.39 -5.06 -3.52
CA PHE A 8 6.10 -4.79 -4.11
C PHE A 8 6.23 -3.66 -5.12
N VAL A 9 5.22 -3.51 -5.97
CA VAL A 9 5.22 -2.44 -6.97
C VAL A 9 4.69 -1.15 -6.35
N PHE A 10 5.50 -0.10 -6.41
CA PHE A 10 5.10 1.23 -5.95
C PHE A 10 4.86 2.09 -7.18
N TYR A 11 3.60 2.40 -7.43
CA TYR A 11 3.23 3.11 -8.66
C TYR A 11 3.49 4.60 -8.58
N LYS A 12 3.78 5.18 -9.73
CA LYS A 12 3.95 6.62 -9.85
C LYS A 12 2.72 7.38 -9.34
N SER A 13 1.53 6.81 -9.57
CA SER A 13 0.30 7.43 -9.10
C SER A 13 0.25 7.55 -7.59
N PHE A 14 0.85 6.60 -6.86
CA PHE A 14 0.96 6.68 -5.40
C PHE A 14 1.84 7.88 -5.02
N TYR A 15 2.99 7.95 -5.67
CA TYR A 15 3.94 9.02 -5.42
C TYR A 15 3.31 10.39 -5.66
N ASP A 16 2.63 10.53 -6.81
CA ASP A 16 2.00 11.79 -7.17
C ASP A 16 0.92 12.20 -6.15
N ALA A 17 0.11 11.24 -5.72
CA ALA A 17 -0.93 11.51 -4.74
C ALA A 17 -0.35 11.96 -3.40
N LEU A 18 0.83 11.47 -3.04
CA LEU A 18 1.46 11.79 -1.76
C LEU A 18 2.13 13.15 -1.74
N GLN A 19 2.42 13.72 -2.91
CA GLN A 19 3.13 15.00 -2.98
C GLN A 19 2.34 16.17 -2.38
N ASP A 20 1.02 16.08 -2.38
CA ASP A 20 0.18 17.15 -1.82
C ASP A 20 0.00 17.06 -0.31
N LEU A 21 0.55 16.02 0.30
CA LEU A 21 0.43 15.82 1.74
C LEU A 21 1.57 16.49 2.49
N LYS A 22 1.28 16.89 3.73
CA LYS A 22 2.31 17.36 4.65
C LYS A 22 3.23 16.19 4.99
N GLU A 23 4.46 16.50 5.38
CA GLU A 23 5.45 15.48 5.69
C GLU A 23 4.95 14.42 6.68
N LYS A 24 4.26 14.84 7.73
CA LYS A 24 3.73 13.93 8.73
C LYS A 24 2.76 12.93 8.12
N ASP A 25 1.81 13.45 7.34
CA ASP A 25 0.80 12.60 6.72
C ASP A 25 1.41 11.72 5.64
N ARG A 26 2.35 12.31 4.89
CA ARG A 26 3.05 11.56 3.84
C ARG A 26 3.76 10.35 4.40
N LEU A 27 4.50 10.54 5.51
CA LEU A 27 5.21 9.43 6.14
C LEU A 27 4.26 8.34 6.60
N LYS A 28 3.13 8.73 7.19
CA LYS A 28 2.13 7.77 7.65
C LYS A 28 1.57 6.95 6.51
N VAL A 29 1.32 7.57 5.36
CA VAL A 29 0.79 6.85 4.21
C VAL A 29 1.84 5.94 3.60
N TYR A 30 3.10 6.39 3.51
CA TYR A 30 4.18 5.52 3.04
C TYR A 30 4.29 4.27 3.90
N ASP A 31 4.28 4.45 5.23
CA ASP A 31 4.36 3.31 6.14
C ASP A 31 3.16 2.38 5.96
N ALA A 32 1.97 2.95 5.81
CA ALA A 32 0.76 2.15 5.62
C ALA A 32 0.81 1.35 4.32
N ILE A 33 1.32 1.95 3.26
CA ILE A 33 1.48 1.27 1.97
C ILE A 33 2.45 0.10 2.12
N CYS A 34 3.58 0.34 2.77
CA CYS A 34 4.58 -0.71 2.97
C CYS A 34 4.04 -1.84 3.85
N GLU A 35 3.36 -1.52 4.95
CA GLU A 35 2.80 -2.53 5.83
C GLU A 35 1.78 -3.40 5.12
N LEU A 36 0.88 -2.79 4.39
CA LEU A 36 -0.13 -3.57 3.69
C LEU A 36 0.48 -4.37 2.55
N SER A 37 1.39 -3.77 1.79
CA SER A 37 1.99 -4.42 0.62
C SER A 37 2.93 -5.55 0.98
N LEU A 38 3.77 -5.33 1.99
CA LEU A 38 4.80 -6.30 2.36
C LEU A 38 4.32 -7.32 3.37
N ASN A 39 3.57 -6.90 4.37
CA ASN A 39 3.20 -7.75 5.51
C ASN A 39 1.73 -8.10 5.58
N GLY A 40 0.89 -7.48 4.73
CA GLY A 40 -0.54 -7.74 4.74
C GLY A 40 -1.27 -7.09 5.90
N ASN A 41 -0.61 -6.22 6.65
CA ASN A 41 -1.20 -5.56 7.80
C ASN A 41 -1.79 -4.20 7.41
N GLU A 42 -3.01 -3.94 7.85
CA GLU A 42 -3.67 -2.68 7.59
C GLU A 42 -3.40 -1.70 8.72
N THR A 43 -2.88 -0.53 8.38
CA THR A 43 -2.57 0.51 9.34
C THR A 43 -3.77 1.44 9.52
N LYS A 44 -4.09 1.76 10.77
CA LYS A 44 -5.18 2.67 11.08
C LYS A 44 -4.74 4.10 10.85
N LEU A 45 -5.41 4.78 9.93
CA LEU A 45 -5.11 6.18 9.60
C LEU A 45 -6.32 7.05 9.85
N THR A 46 -6.08 8.36 9.96
CA THR A 46 -7.15 9.35 10.16
C THR A 46 -6.93 10.54 9.25
N GLY A 47 -7.97 11.33 9.04
CA GLY A 47 -7.88 12.58 8.28
C GLY A 47 -7.50 12.39 6.83
N VAL A 48 -6.69 13.29 6.32
CA VAL A 48 -6.25 13.30 4.91
C VAL A 48 -5.47 12.03 4.56
N ALA A 49 -4.63 11.57 5.48
CA ALA A 49 -3.86 10.36 5.26
C ALA A 49 -4.78 9.17 5.00
N LYS A 50 -5.85 9.05 5.76
CA LYS A 50 -6.83 7.98 5.56
C LYS A 50 -7.50 8.08 4.20
N THR A 51 -7.88 9.28 3.81
CA THR A 51 -8.54 9.50 2.53
C THR A 51 -7.66 9.08 1.36
N ILE A 52 -6.41 9.52 1.38
CA ILE A 52 -5.46 9.18 0.31
C ILE A 52 -5.18 7.68 0.29
N PHE A 53 -4.96 7.08 1.46
CA PHE A 53 -4.69 5.65 1.53
C PHE A 53 -5.88 4.82 1.03
N THR A 54 -7.10 5.28 1.32
CA THR A 54 -8.31 4.60 0.85
C THR A 54 -8.37 4.55 -0.67
N LEU A 55 -7.88 5.58 -1.34
CA LEU A 55 -7.83 5.62 -2.79
C LEU A 55 -6.74 4.69 -3.36
N ILE A 56 -5.67 4.50 -2.62
CA ILE A 56 -4.53 3.68 -3.03
C ILE A 56 -4.77 2.19 -2.76
N LYS A 57 -5.46 1.89 -1.67
CA LYS A 57 -5.64 0.54 -1.17
C LYS A 57 -6.14 -0.49 -2.20
N PRO A 58 -7.15 -0.19 -3.03
CA PRO A 58 -7.61 -1.18 -4.01
C PRO A 58 -6.51 -1.65 -4.96
N GLN A 59 -5.61 -0.74 -5.33
CA GLN A 59 -4.51 -1.09 -6.23
C GLN A 59 -3.52 -2.04 -5.55
N ILE A 60 -3.24 -1.79 -4.27
CA ILE A 60 -2.36 -2.65 -3.48
C ILE A 60 -2.96 -4.05 -3.37
N LEU A 61 -4.24 -4.13 -3.05
CA LEU A 61 -4.93 -5.41 -2.90
C LEU A 61 -4.98 -6.17 -4.21
N ALA A 62 -5.18 -5.49 -5.32
CA ALA A 62 -5.18 -6.11 -6.64
C ALA A 62 -3.82 -6.72 -6.95
N ASN A 63 -2.74 -6.00 -6.64
CA ASN A 63 -1.39 -6.50 -6.87
C ASN A 63 -1.06 -7.69 -5.98
N THR A 64 -1.48 -7.65 -4.73
CA THR A 64 -1.28 -8.75 -3.81
C THR A 64 -1.98 -10.00 -4.33
N LYS A 65 -3.18 -9.84 -4.82
CA LYS A 65 -3.96 -10.95 -5.37
C LYS A 65 -3.26 -11.55 -6.58
N ARG A 66 -2.72 -10.71 -7.46
CA ARG A 66 -1.97 -11.20 -8.64
C ARG A 66 -0.72 -11.95 -8.22
N TYR A 67 -0.01 -11.43 -7.23
CA TYR A 67 1.19 -12.07 -6.71
C TYR A 67 0.89 -13.46 -6.17
N GLU A 68 -0.15 -13.57 -5.35
CA GLU A 68 -0.54 -14.85 -4.77
C GLU A 68 -1.01 -15.84 -5.82
N LYS A 69 -1.75 -15.34 -6.82
CA LYS A 69 -2.23 -16.18 -7.90
C LYS A 69 -1.08 -16.74 -8.72
N GLY A 70 -0.09 -15.91 -9.02
CA GLY A 70 1.10 -16.35 -9.73
C GLY A 70 1.88 -17.38 -8.95
N LYS A 71 2.00 -17.16 -7.66
CA LYS A 71 2.72 -18.08 -6.77
C LYS A 71 2.06 -19.44 -6.70
N LYS A 72 0.75 -19.49 -6.77
CA LYS A 72 -0.01 -20.73 -6.70
C LYS A 72 0.14 -21.60 -7.94
N ARG A 73 0.64 -21.06 -9.02
CA ARG A 73 0.82 -21.80 -10.25
C ARG A 73 1.95 -22.83 -10.16
N TRP A 74 2.80 -22.67 -9.17
CA TRP A 74 3.91 -23.58 -8.96
C TRP A 74 3.56 -24.61 -7.92
#